data_57cf6a757f3e4e98a18a581fce4b1903
#
_entry.id   57cf6a757f3e4e98a18a581fce4b1903
#
_cell.length_a   1.000
_cell.length_b   1.000
_cell.length_c   1.000
_cell.angle_alpha   90.00
_cell.angle_beta   90.00
_cell.angle_gamma   90.00
#
_symmetry.space_group_name_H-M   'P 1'
#
loop_
_entity.id
_entity.type
_entity.pdbx_description
1 polymer ?
#
loop_
_entity_poly.entity_id
_entity_poly.type
_entity_poly.pdbx_seq_one_letter_code
_entity_poly.pdbx_strand_id
1 'polypeptide(L)'
;SNLLISEDFLIKSKGYLDVQTGNIIKADLLIRDGKIADIGKINSKDATVISIPDLILIPGLMDSHVHIVGNDSKGEESIADSSHMGTVWGVVNAEKTLMAGFTTVRNVGAANYADVSVRDAIERGVINGPTMLVSGPALGITGGHCDHNLLPPEFNYSSEGVVDSPWEARKMVRKNRKYGA
;
A
#
# COMPACT_ATOMS: atom_id res chain seq x y z
N SER A 1 -12.43 -7.83 -24.65
CA SER A 1 -11.04 -7.41 -24.54
C SER A 1 -10.96 -5.94 -24.93
N ASN A 2 -11.01 -5.04 -23.95
CA ASN A 2 -10.61 -3.66 -24.15
C ASN A 2 -9.10 -3.65 -24.34
N LEU A 3 -8.65 -3.39 -25.54
CA LEU A 3 -7.32 -2.88 -25.80
C LEU A 3 -7.26 -1.52 -25.09
N LEU A 4 -6.76 -1.48 -23.85
CA LEU A 4 -6.24 -0.26 -23.26
C LEU A 4 -5.09 0.15 -24.17
N ILE A 5 -5.34 1.09 -25.07
CA ILE A 5 -4.28 1.82 -25.76
C ILE A 5 -3.55 2.52 -24.63
N SER A 6 -2.37 2.01 -24.27
CA SER A 6 -1.52 2.67 -23.30
C SER A 6 -1.15 4.03 -23.89
N GLU A 7 -1.62 5.09 -23.26
CA GLU A 7 -1.30 6.45 -23.70
C GLU A 7 0.17 6.71 -23.35
N ASP A 8 0.95 7.12 -24.34
CA ASP A 8 2.34 7.52 -24.13
C ASP A 8 2.38 8.92 -23.51
N PHE A 9 3.24 9.13 -22.52
CA PHE A 9 3.44 10.43 -21.88
C PHE A 9 4.87 10.91 -22.04
N LEU A 10 5.04 12.18 -22.40
CA LEU A 10 6.31 12.89 -22.36
C LEU A 10 6.29 13.86 -21.19
N ILE A 11 7.04 13.57 -20.14
CA ILE A 11 7.13 14.41 -18.94
C ILE A 11 8.29 15.38 -19.09
N LYS A 12 7.97 16.67 -19.10
CA LYS A 12 8.92 17.78 -19.13
C LYS A 12 8.95 18.46 -17.77
N SER A 13 10.02 18.22 -17.03
CA SER A 13 10.20 18.72 -15.67
C SER A 13 11.48 19.57 -15.54
N LYS A 14 11.75 20.10 -14.36
CA LYS A 14 13.02 20.72 -14.03
C LYS A 14 14.19 19.72 -14.11
N GLY A 15 13.90 18.46 -13.87
CA GLY A 15 14.82 17.34 -13.90
C GLY A 15 14.32 16.19 -13.03
N TYR A 16 15.08 15.13 -12.95
CA TYR A 16 14.80 14.00 -12.06
C TYR A 16 15.98 13.76 -11.10
N LEU A 17 15.66 13.19 -9.94
CA LEU A 17 16.65 12.77 -8.96
C LEU A 17 17.25 11.43 -9.38
N ASP A 18 18.53 11.41 -9.68
CA ASP A 18 19.30 10.17 -9.75
C ASP A 18 19.63 9.71 -8.33
N VAL A 19 18.96 8.65 -7.88
CA VAL A 19 19.10 8.14 -6.51
C VAL A 19 20.45 7.50 -6.23
N GLN A 20 21.22 7.11 -7.26
CA GLN A 20 22.54 6.53 -7.07
C GLN A 20 23.59 7.59 -6.77
N THR A 21 23.48 8.73 -7.43
CA THR A 21 24.46 9.81 -7.29
C THR A 21 23.97 10.95 -6.39
N GLY A 22 22.66 11.03 -6.12
CA GLY A 22 22.02 12.15 -5.40
C GLY A 22 21.91 13.43 -6.23
N ASN A 23 22.25 13.40 -7.51
CA ASN A 23 22.22 14.56 -8.38
C ASN A 23 20.88 14.75 -9.08
N ILE A 24 20.54 16.02 -9.38
CA ILE A 24 19.41 16.34 -10.23
C ILE A 24 19.88 16.38 -11.68
N ILE A 25 19.35 15.48 -12.49
CA ILE A 25 19.66 15.36 -13.91
C ILE A 25 18.59 16.09 -14.72
N LYS A 26 19.00 17.06 -15.54
CA LYS A 26 18.09 17.78 -16.42
C LYS A 26 17.81 16.97 -17.68
N ALA A 27 16.65 16.32 -17.72
CA ALA A 27 16.20 15.52 -18.85
C ALA A 27 14.68 15.39 -18.83
N ASP A 28 14.08 15.13 -20.00
CA ASP A 28 12.68 14.73 -20.15
C ASP A 28 12.57 13.20 -19.98
N LEU A 29 11.41 12.71 -19.60
CA LEU A 29 11.13 11.28 -19.49
C LEU A 29 10.00 10.89 -20.44
N LEU A 30 10.23 9.86 -21.26
CA LEU A 30 9.19 9.25 -22.08
C LEU A 30 8.68 8.00 -21.38
N ILE A 31 7.36 7.96 -21.15
CA ILE A 31 6.67 6.81 -20.59
C ILE A 31 5.90 6.11 -21.69
N ARG A 32 6.13 4.81 -21.86
CA ARG A 32 5.40 3.91 -22.75
C ARG A 32 5.02 2.63 -22.00
N ASP A 33 3.80 2.19 -22.19
CA ASP A 33 3.30 0.96 -21.53
C ASP A 33 3.55 0.94 -20.02
N GLY A 34 3.39 2.12 -19.36
CA GLY A 34 3.60 2.28 -17.92
C GLY A 34 5.06 2.19 -17.47
N LYS A 35 6.03 2.26 -18.40
CA LYS A 35 7.47 2.18 -18.10
C LYS A 35 8.22 3.37 -18.66
N ILE A 36 9.33 3.74 -18.03
CA ILE A 36 10.27 4.72 -18.58
C ILE A 36 10.94 4.08 -19.79
N ALA A 37 10.59 4.59 -20.97
CA ALA A 37 11.11 4.09 -22.25
C ALA A 37 12.37 4.83 -22.70
N ASP A 38 12.50 6.13 -22.36
CA ASP A 38 13.67 6.93 -22.73
C ASP A 38 13.84 8.10 -21.76
N ILE A 39 15.08 8.56 -21.60
CA ILE A 39 15.48 9.70 -20.75
C ILE A 39 16.44 10.58 -21.55
N GLY A 40 16.12 11.86 -21.74
CA GLY A 40 16.98 12.79 -22.46
C GLY A 40 16.24 13.99 -23.01
N LYS A 41 16.78 14.57 -24.10
CA LYS A 41 16.04 15.54 -24.90
C LYS A 41 15.18 14.78 -25.92
N ILE A 42 13.91 14.70 -25.63
CA ILE A 42 12.98 13.85 -26.40
C ILE A 42 12.01 14.74 -27.19
N ASN A 43 11.83 14.40 -28.47
CA ASN A 43 10.80 14.98 -29.31
C ASN A 43 9.86 13.85 -29.78
N SER A 44 8.79 13.65 -29.06
CA SER A 44 7.72 12.70 -29.41
C SER A 44 6.52 13.48 -29.89
N LYS A 45 6.01 13.17 -31.10
CA LYS A 45 4.83 13.81 -31.66
C LYS A 45 3.55 13.09 -31.22
N ASP A 46 3.67 11.84 -30.79
CA ASP A 46 2.54 10.96 -30.51
C ASP A 46 2.25 10.81 -29.00
N ALA A 47 3.11 11.35 -28.13
CA ALA A 47 2.94 11.29 -26.69
C ALA A 47 2.21 12.53 -26.14
N THR A 48 1.33 12.32 -25.18
CA THR A 48 0.72 13.40 -24.41
C THR A 48 1.77 14.09 -23.54
N VAL A 49 1.92 15.41 -23.69
CA VAL A 49 2.95 16.17 -22.97
C VAL A 49 2.41 16.62 -21.60
N ILE A 50 3.10 16.19 -20.54
CA ILE A 50 2.90 16.68 -19.16
C ILE A 50 4.04 17.65 -18.85
N SER A 51 3.71 18.95 -18.75
CA SER A 51 4.70 20.02 -18.49
C SER A 51 4.63 20.48 -17.04
N ILE A 52 5.70 20.24 -16.30
CA ILE A 52 5.89 20.59 -14.88
C ILE A 52 7.28 21.21 -14.66
N PRO A 53 7.59 22.34 -15.32
CA PRO A 53 8.95 22.87 -15.44
C PRO A 53 9.61 23.25 -14.12
N ASP A 54 8.82 23.49 -13.07
CA ASP A 54 9.32 23.89 -11.75
C ASP A 54 9.50 22.71 -10.77
N LEU A 55 9.04 21.52 -11.17
CA LEU A 55 9.09 20.33 -10.30
C LEU A 55 10.24 19.40 -10.69
N ILE A 56 10.78 18.73 -9.67
CA ILE A 56 11.76 17.67 -9.82
C ILE A 56 11.02 16.34 -9.65
N LEU A 57 11.25 15.43 -10.59
CA LEU A 57 10.74 14.07 -10.49
C LEU A 57 11.60 13.27 -9.52
N ILE A 58 10.95 12.55 -8.65
CA ILE A 58 11.59 11.58 -7.77
C ILE A 58 10.95 10.20 -7.99
N PRO A 59 11.66 9.10 -7.70
CA PRO A 59 11.02 7.79 -7.61
C PRO A 59 9.88 7.81 -6.60
N GLY A 60 8.85 7.00 -6.83
CA GLY A 60 7.79 6.84 -5.85
C GLY A 60 8.34 6.44 -4.49
N LEU A 61 7.82 7.04 -3.43
CA LEU A 61 8.23 6.75 -2.06
C LEU A 61 7.80 5.33 -1.66
N MET A 62 8.58 4.74 -0.76
CA MET A 62 8.26 3.43 -0.16
C MET A 62 8.19 3.55 1.34
N ASP A 63 7.16 2.93 1.94
CA ASP A 63 7.05 2.81 3.39
C ASP A 63 6.92 1.34 3.77
N SER A 64 7.84 0.87 4.61
CA SER A 64 7.92 -0.53 5.02
C SER A 64 7.10 -0.86 6.28
N HIS A 65 6.38 0.11 6.85
CA HIS A 65 5.58 -0.08 8.06
C HIS A 65 4.35 0.84 8.07
N VAL A 66 3.25 0.38 7.49
CA VAL A 66 1.99 1.12 7.48
C VAL A 66 0.82 0.30 8.01
N HIS A 67 -0.26 1.00 8.38
CA HIS A 67 -1.56 0.42 8.72
C HIS A 67 -2.62 1.11 7.86
N ILE A 68 -2.79 0.64 6.63
CA ILE A 68 -3.76 1.23 5.68
C ILE A 68 -5.20 0.85 6.03
N VAL A 69 -5.36 -0.37 6.56
CA VAL A 69 -6.67 -0.92 6.91
C VAL A 69 -7.09 -0.44 8.28
N GLY A 70 -8.25 0.17 8.36
CA GLY A 70 -8.79 0.73 9.58
C GLY A 70 -8.83 2.27 9.56
N ASN A 71 -9.32 2.82 10.62
CA ASN A 71 -9.39 4.26 10.89
C ASN A 71 -8.65 4.57 12.19
N ASP A 72 -8.59 5.86 12.53
CA ASP A 72 -8.01 6.33 13.80
C ASP A 72 -8.97 6.15 15.01
N SER A 73 -10.04 5.37 14.86
CA SER A 73 -10.99 5.08 15.94
C SER A 73 -10.27 4.44 17.13
N LYS A 74 -10.56 4.93 18.31
CA LYS A 74 -9.96 4.47 19.56
C LYS A 74 -11.05 4.06 20.56
N GLY A 75 -10.70 3.15 21.46
CA GLY A 75 -11.59 2.72 22.53
C GLY A 75 -12.85 2.03 21.99
N GLU A 76 -14.02 2.43 22.48
CA GLU A 76 -15.30 1.80 22.18
C GLU A 76 -15.67 1.82 20.69
N GLU A 77 -15.31 2.89 19.96
CA GLU A 77 -15.59 3.01 18.53
C GLU A 77 -14.90 1.91 17.72
N SER A 78 -13.68 1.53 18.11
CA SER A 78 -12.93 0.47 17.42
C SER A 78 -13.55 -0.92 17.57
N ILE A 79 -14.35 -1.12 18.62
CA ILE A 79 -15.05 -2.39 18.89
C ILE A 79 -16.42 -2.40 18.19
N ALA A 80 -17.05 -1.24 18.03
CA ALA A 80 -18.37 -1.12 17.42
C ALA A 80 -18.34 -1.27 15.90
N ASP A 81 -17.20 -1.03 15.26
CA ASP A 81 -17.07 -1.14 13.81
C ASP A 81 -17.16 -2.59 13.34
N SER A 82 -17.95 -2.80 12.29
CA SER A 82 -17.95 -4.08 11.57
C SER A 82 -16.55 -4.37 10.99
N SER A 83 -16.13 -5.64 10.99
CA SER A 83 -14.89 -6.07 10.37
C SER A 83 -14.76 -5.67 8.88
N HIS A 84 -15.88 -5.44 8.21
CA HIS A 84 -15.90 -4.97 6.82
C HIS A 84 -15.51 -3.49 6.69
N MET A 85 -15.75 -2.67 7.72
CA MET A 85 -15.37 -1.25 7.70
C MET A 85 -13.87 -1.05 7.56
N GLY A 86 -13.05 -1.97 8.09
CA GLY A 86 -11.61 -1.96 7.88
C GLY A 86 -11.23 -1.98 6.40
N THR A 87 -11.89 -2.80 5.59
CA THR A 87 -11.66 -2.85 4.14
C THR A 87 -12.10 -1.55 3.46
N VAL A 88 -13.24 -0.98 3.85
CA VAL A 88 -13.73 0.30 3.28
C VAL A 88 -12.74 1.44 3.56
N TRP A 89 -12.26 1.54 4.80
CA TRP A 89 -11.20 2.49 5.16
C TRP A 89 -9.91 2.22 4.38
N GLY A 90 -9.57 0.94 4.18
CA GLY A 90 -8.41 0.54 3.39
C GLY A 90 -8.45 1.08 1.97
N VAL A 91 -9.60 1.09 1.32
CA VAL A 91 -9.79 1.69 -0.03
C VAL A 91 -9.48 3.18 -0.01
N VAL A 92 -10.06 3.91 0.93
CA VAL A 92 -9.86 5.38 1.05
C VAL A 92 -8.40 5.70 1.37
N ASN A 93 -7.79 4.95 2.29
CA ASN A 93 -6.42 5.20 2.71
C ASN A 93 -5.40 4.78 1.65
N ALA A 94 -5.66 3.74 0.85
CA ALA A 94 -4.80 3.35 -0.27
C ALA A 94 -4.69 4.48 -1.30
N GLU A 95 -5.81 5.09 -1.69
CA GLU A 95 -5.80 6.23 -2.61
C GLU A 95 -5.07 7.43 -2.01
N LYS A 96 -5.34 7.80 -0.76
CA LYS A 96 -4.63 8.89 -0.06
C LYS A 96 -3.13 8.64 -0.01
N THR A 97 -2.72 7.42 0.28
CA THR A 97 -1.31 7.01 0.36
C THR A 97 -0.62 7.16 -1.00
N LEU A 98 -1.27 6.69 -2.07
CA LEU A 98 -0.76 6.85 -3.43
C LEU A 98 -0.64 8.33 -3.82
N MET A 99 -1.68 9.14 -3.53
CA MET A 99 -1.68 10.57 -3.83
C MET A 99 -0.68 11.38 -3.00
N ALA A 100 -0.26 10.86 -1.85
CA ALA A 100 0.85 11.41 -1.07
C ALA A 100 2.24 11.06 -1.64
N GLY A 101 2.30 10.26 -2.74
CA GLY A 101 3.53 9.89 -3.43
C GLY A 101 4.12 8.54 -3.01
N PHE A 102 3.48 7.79 -2.14
CA PHE A 102 3.91 6.43 -1.78
C PHE A 102 3.37 5.43 -2.79
N THR A 103 4.27 4.86 -3.58
CA THR A 103 3.91 3.90 -4.64
C THR A 103 4.05 2.44 -4.21
N THR A 104 4.75 2.19 -3.09
CA THR A 104 4.91 0.85 -2.52
C THR A 104 4.88 0.93 -1.00
N VAL A 105 4.09 0.06 -0.38
CA VAL A 105 3.98 0.01 1.08
C VAL A 105 3.94 -1.42 1.59
N ARG A 106 4.35 -1.62 2.86
CA ARG A 106 4.16 -2.87 3.58
C ARG A 106 3.18 -2.65 4.73
N ASN A 107 1.99 -3.22 4.61
CA ASN A 107 0.99 -3.23 5.68
C ASN A 107 1.33 -4.34 6.68
N VAL A 108 1.51 -3.99 7.96
CA VAL A 108 2.06 -4.90 8.97
C VAL A 108 1.05 -5.38 10.00
N GLY A 109 -0.23 -5.31 9.67
CA GLY A 109 -1.29 -5.88 10.49
C GLY A 109 -2.67 -5.48 9.98
N ALA A 110 -3.56 -6.46 9.84
CA ALA A 110 -4.97 -6.24 9.51
C ALA A 110 -5.83 -7.40 10.00
N ALA A 111 -6.87 -7.11 10.75
CA ALA A 111 -7.85 -8.12 11.13
C ALA A 111 -8.57 -8.67 9.88
N ASN A 112 -8.97 -9.94 9.95
CA ASN A 112 -9.77 -10.60 8.92
C ASN A 112 -9.22 -10.50 7.48
N TYR A 113 -7.90 -10.34 7.33
CA TYR A 113 -7.22 -10.25 6.02
C TYR A 113 -7.77 -9.12 5.13
N ALA A 114 -8.24 -8.03 5.74
CA ALA A 114 -8.76 -6.90 5.01
C ALA A 114 -7.69 -6.24 4.12
N ASP A 115 -6.42 -6.25 4.53
CA ASP A 115 -5.28 -5.79 3.74
C ASP A 115 -5.05 -6.63 2.47
N VAL A 116 -5.28 -7.94 2.55
CA VAL A 116 -5.24 -8.84 1.38
C VAL A 116 -6.32 -8.45 0.38
N SER A 117 -7.53 -8.17 0.86
CA SER A 117 -8.65 -7.75 0.01
C SER A 117 -8.37 -6.42 -0.70
N VAL A 118 -7.77 -5.45 -0.02
CA VAL A 118 -7.40 -4.15 -0.59
C VAL A 118 -6.29 -4.32 -1.64
N ARG A 119 -5.22 -5.08 -1.33
CA ARG A 119 -4.16 -5.41 -2.29
C ARG A 119 -4.73 -6.04 -3.55
N ASP A 120 -5.56 -7.08 -3.40
CA ASP A 120 -6.13 -7.80 -4.53
C ASP A 120 -7.03 -6.91 -5.40
N ALA A 121 -7.76 -5.96 -4.79
CA ALA A 121 -8.55 -4.98 -5.51
C ALA A 121 -7.68 -4.02 -6.32
N ILE A 122 -6.54 -3.58 -5.76
CA ILE A 122 -5.55 -2.75 -6.47
C ILE A 122 -4.93 -3.54 -7.64
N GLU A 123 -4.46 -4.77 -7.41
CA GLU A 123 -3.84 -5.60 -8.44
C GLU A 123 -4.78 -5.93 -9.60
N ARG A 124 -6.08 -6.03 -9.33
CA ARG A 124 -7.13 -6.24 -10.35
C ARG A 124 -7.61 -4.95 -11.01
N GLY A 125 -7.08 -3.79 -10.62
CA GLY A 125 -7.48 -2.49 -11.15
C GLY A 125 -8.92 -2.07 -10.78
N VAL A 126 -9.46 -2.61 -9.69
CA VAL A 126 -10.80 -2.23 -9.19
C VAL A 126 -10.74 -0.90 -8.45
N ILE A 127 -9.62 -0.63 -7.77
CA ILE A 127 -9.34 0.61 -7.05
C ILE A 127 -7.92 1.08 -7.32
N ASN A 128 -7.66 2.37 -7.14
CA ASN A 128 -6.32 2.94 -7.16
C ASN A 128 -5.63 2.79 -5.80
N GLY A 129 -4.33 2.52 -5.84
CA GLY A 129 -3.52 2.42 -4.62
C GLY A 129 -2.08 2.07 -4.92
N PRO A 130 -1.20 2.07 -3.91
CA PRO A 130 0.18 1.65 -4.04
C PRO A 130 0.29 0.13 -4.21
N THR A 131 1.43 -0.35 -4.67
CA THR A 131 1.79 -1.77 -4.54
C THR A 131 1.85 -2.12 -3.06
N MET A 132 1.12 -3.16 -2.63
CA MET A 132 1.02 -3.53 -1.23
C MET A 132 1.66 -4.89 -0.96
N LEU A 133 2.58 -4.93 0.01
CA LEU A 133 2.97 -6.14 0.71
C LEU A 133 2.10 -6.25 1.96
N VAL A 134 1.46 -7.39 2.19
CA VAL A 134 0.44 -7.55 3.23
C VAL A 134 0.76 -8.72 4.16
N SER A 135 0.47 -8.55 5.45
CA SER A 135 0.79 -9.53 6.49
C SER A 135 -0.41 -10.34 6.98
N GLY A 136 -1.65 -9.85 6.74
CA GLY A 136 -2.81 -10.33 7.48
C GLY A 136 -2.74 -9.99 8.97
N PRO A 137 -3.38 -10.75 9.86
CA PRO A 137 -3.34 -10.52 11.30
C PRO A 137 -1.91 -10.48 11.83
N ALA A 138 -1.59 -9.42 12.59
CA ALA A 138 -0.29 -9.27 13.23
C ALA A 138 -0.11 -10.30 14.34
N LEU A 139 1.07 -10.92 14.42
CA LEU A 139 1.38 -11.89 15.47
C LEU A 139 1.81 -11.18 16.75
N GLY A 140 1.24 -11.59 17.88
CA GLY A 140 1.57 -11.09 19.20
C GLY A 140 1.29 -12.16 20.27
N ILE A 141 1.76 -11.90 21.49
CA ILE A 141 1.43 -12.74 22.66
C ILE A 141 0.15 -12.23 23.33
N THR A 142 -0.48 -13.06 24.15
CA THR A 142 -1.59 -12.67 25.03
C THR A 142 -1.21 -11.41 25.82
N GLY A 143 -2.09 -10.38 25.80
CA GLY A 143 -1.85 -9.09 26.45
C GLY A 143 -0.73 -8.24 25.82
N GLY A 144 -0.17 -8.67 24.69
CA GLY A 144 0.85 -7.92 23.95
C GLY A 144 0.26 -6.81 23.07
N HIS A 145 1.15 -6.11 22.33
CA HIS A 145 0.78 -4.96 21.50
C HIS A 145 -0.32 -5.27 20.47
N CYS A 146 -0.37 -6.49 19.95
CA CYS A 146 -1.33 -6.91 18.93
C CYS A 146 -2.59 -7.58 19.52
N ASP A 147 -2.74 -7.60 20.84
CA ASP A 147 -3.92 -8.13 21.52
C ASP A 147 -4.78 -7.01 22.11
N HIS A 148 -6.10 -7.12 21.96
CA HIS A 148 -7.04 -6.13 22.47
C HIS A 148 -7.32 -6.32 23.95
N ASN A 149 -7.00 -5.30 24.75
CA ASN A 149 -7.25 -5.28 26.20
C ASN A 149 -8.46 -4.40 26.61
N LEU A 150 -9.38 -4.14 25.67
CA LEU A 150 -10.50 -3.22 25.88
C LEU A 150 -11.72 -3.89 26.53
N LEU A 151 -11.84 -5.20 26.39
CA LEU A 151 -12.98 -5.94 26.95
C LEU A 151 -12.60 -6.61 28.28
N PRO A 152 -13.51 -6.61 29.26
CA PRO A 152 -13.29 -7.30 30.51
C PRO A 152 -13.21 -8.83 30.35
N PRO A 153 -12.57 -9.55 31.31
CA PRO A 153 -12.24 -10.98 31.16
C PRO A 153 -13.41 -11.91 30.87
N GLU A 154 -14.61 -11.57 31.29
CA GLU A 154 -15.82 -12.36 31.08
C GLU A 154 -16.21 -12.50 29.59
N PHE A 155 -15.74 -11.62 28.72
CA PHE A 155 -15.93 -11.74 27.27
C PHE A 155 -14.96 -12.74 26.61
N ASN A 156 -13.91 -13.14 27.32
CA ASN A 156 -12.90 -14.08 26.82
C ASN A 156 -12.41 -13.78 25.38
N TYR A 157 -12.21 -12.50 25.09
CA TYR A 157 -11.80 -12.01 23.78
C TYR A 157 -10.27 -12.13 23.60
N SER A 158 -9.84 -12.56 22.43
CA SER A 158 -8.45 -12.53 22.02
C SER A 158 -8.36 -12.14 20.55
N SER A 159 -7.37 -11.32 20.21
CA SER A 159 -7.13 -10.92 18.82
C SER A 159 -6.69 -12.10 17.96
N GLU A 160 -7.05 -12.08 16.67
CA GLU A 160 -6.86 -13.22 15.75
C GLU A 160 -5.40 -13.70 15.64
N GLY A 161 -4.43 -12.81 15.82
CA GLY A 161 -2.99 -13.11 15.69
C GLY A 161 -2.29 -13.48 16.99
N VAL A 162 -3.03 -13.67 18.10
CA VAL A 162 -2.42 -14.02 19.39
C VAL A 162 -1.91 -15.46 19.35
N VAL A 163 -0.64 -15.63 19.74
CA VAL A 163 0.10 -16.89 19.72
C VAL A 163 1.06 -16.92 20.92
N ASP A 164 0.90 -17.89 21.81
CA ASP A 164 1.67 -18.00 23.07
C ASP A 164 2.70 -19.14 23.03
N SER A 165 2.86 -19.79 21.91
CA SER A 165 3.85 -20.83 21.73
C SER A 165 4.47 -20.84 20.34
N PRO A 166 5.68 -21.41 20.15
CA PRO A 166 6.29 -21.58 18.84
C PRO A 166 5.42 -22.36 17.85
N TRP A 167 4.64 -23.30 18.35
CA TRP A 167 3.75 -24.12 17.52
C TRP A 167 2.54 -23.33 17.01
N GLU A 168 1.96 -22.49 17.84
CA GLU A 168 0.87 -21.57 17.46
C GLU A 168 1.37 -20.53 16.47
N ALA A 169 2.52 -19.92 16.72
CA ALA A 169 3.15 -18.99 15.80
C ALA A 169 3.36 -19.62 14.42
N ARG A 170 3.91 -20.86 14.39
CA ARG A 170 4.08 -21.62 13.14
C ARG A 170 2.76 -21.91 12.42
N LYS A 171 1.72 -22.24 13.18
CA LYS A 171 0.37 -22.47 12.65
C LYS A 171 -0.20 -21.18 12.06
N MET A 172 -0.03 -20.05 12.77
CA MET A 172 -0.54 -18.76 12.33
C MET A 172 0.17 -18.23 11.08
N VAL A 173 1.49 -18.38 10.97
CA VAL A 173 2.24 -18.04 9.75
C VAL A 173 1.71 -18.83 8.55
N ARG A 174 1.43 -20.14 8.72
CA ARG A 174 0.84 -20.96 7.66
C ARG A 174 -0.59 -20.50 7.31
N LYS A 175 -1.38 -20.09 8.31
CA LYS A 175 -2.71 -19.55 8.12
C LYS A 175 -2.65 -18.23 7.33
N ASN A 176 -1.77 -17.31 7.71
CA ASN A 176 -1.57 -16.05 7.01
C ASN A 176 -1.17 -16.30 5.55
N ARG A 177 -0.21 -17.20 5.32
CA ARG A 177 0.21 -17.58 3.95
C ARG A 177 -0.94 -18.22 3.15
N LYS A 178 -1.76 -19.05 3.78
CA LYS A 178 -2.94 -19.65 3.12
C LYS A 178 -3.91 -18.60 2.62
N TYR A 179 -4.11 -17.52 3.38
CA TYR A 179 -5.07 -16.46 3.06
C TYR A 179 -4.47 -15.25 2.33
N GLY A 180 -3.24 -15.39 1.81
CA GLY A 180 -2.68 -14.46 0.85
C GLY A 180 -1.65 -13.46 1.40
N ALA A 181 -1.28 -13.60 2.68
CA ALA A 181 -0.16 -12.80 3.19
C ALA A 181 1.19 -13.21 2.56
#